data_d776e7863b5c6559dfa74a6d30f14dfe
#
_entry.id   d776e7863b5c6559dfa74a6d30f14dfe
#
_cell.length_a   1.000
_cell.length_b   1.000
_cell.length_c   1.000
_cell.angle_alpha   90.00
_cell.angle_beta   90.00
_cell.angle_gamma   90.00
#
_symmetry.space_group_name_H-M   'P 1'
#
loop_
_entity.id
_entity.type
_entity.pdbx_description
1 polymer ?
#
loop_
_entity_poly.entity_id
_entity_poly.type
_entity_poly.pdbx_seq_one_letter_code
_entity_poly.pdbx_strand_id
1 'polypeptide(L)'
;VDSCSFRSPNIVLIIGESYGKHHSQQYGYFMPTTPRQIKRERRGFLVPFSDVVAPWNLTSFVFKNVFSMHVVGQKGDWCDYPLFPELFRKSGYKVQFLTNQFLMEAKAAVYDFSGGFFLNNPALNKEQFDLRNEKLHLFDEDLLADYDDFVKQGRIDCKGPNLIIFHLIG
;
A
#
# COMPACT_ATOMS: atom_id res chain seq x y z
N VAL A 1 -6.23 -19.68 -7.64
CA VAL A 1 -4.86 -19.53 -8.18
C VAL A 1 -4.19 -20.88 -8.02
N ASP A 2 -4.13 -21.65 -9.10
CA ASP A 2 -3.62 -23.03 -9.04
C ASP A 2 -2.08 -23.11 -9.06
N SER A 3 -1.42 -22.07 -9.55
CA SER A 3 0.02 -21.89 -9.43
C SER A 3 0.39 -20.41 -9.62
N CYS A 4 1.36 -19.96 -8.85
CA CYS A 4 1.94 -18.62 -9.01
C CYS A 4 3.46 -18.72 -8.88
N SER A 5 4.18 -18.25 -9.89
CA SER A 5 5.64 -18.19 -9.87
C SER A 5 6.10 -16.75 -9.71
N PHE A 6 6.33 -16.33 -8.47
CA PHE A 6 6.95 -15.04 -8.20
C PHE A 6 8.48 -15.19 -8.22
N ARG A 7 9.14 -14.24 -8.89
CA ARG A 7 10.62 -14.23 -8.98
C ARG A 7 11.27 -13.43 -7.85
N SER A 8 10.54 -12.52 -7.24
CA SER A 8 11.07 -11.66 -6.16
C SER A 8 10.63 -12.20 -4.80
N PRO A 9 11.55 -12.50 -3.89
CA PRO A 9 11.22 -12.99 -2.56
C PRO A 9 10.55 -11.91 -1.70
N ASN A 10 10.89 -10.64 -1.94
CA ASN A 10 10.31 -9.50 -1.22
C ASN A 10 9.82 -8.46 -2.21
N ILE A 11 8.58 -8.01 -2.01
CA ILE A 11 7.95 -6.93 -2.76
C ILE A 11 7.55 -5.86 -1.75
N VAL A 12 7.98 -4.63 -2.00
CA VAL A 12 7.60 -3.48 -1.17
C VAL A 12 6.70 -2.57 -1.99
N LEU A 13 5.49 -2.34 -1.48
CA LEU A 13 4.54 -1.38 -2.03
C LEU A 13 4.47 -0.18 -1.10
N ILE A 14 4.79 1.00 -1.60
CA ILE A 14 4.68 2.26 -0.87
C ILE A 14 3.53 3.05 -1.45
N ILE A 15 2.51 3.30 -0.64
CA ILE A 15 1.34 4.10 -0.99
C ILE A 15 1.52 5.45 -0.32
N GLY A 16 1.84 6.47 -1.10
CA GLY A 16 1.91 7.85 -0.65
C GLY A 16 0.53 8.47 -0.51
N GLU A 17 0.45 9.62 0.14
CA GLU A 17 -0.77 10.40 0.32
C GLU A 17 -0.61 11.76 -0.37
N SER A 18 -1.70 12.29 -0.92
CA SER A 18 -1.78 13.65 -1.49
C SER A 18 -0.68 13.98 -2.53
N TYR A 19 -0.15 12.96 -3.22
CA TYR A 19 0.92 13.14 -4.21
C TYR A 19 0.37 13.74 -5.51
N GLY A 20 0.77 14.97 -5.80
CA GLY A 20 0.43 15.66 -7.03
C GLY A 20 1.48 15.43 -8.13
N LYS A 21 1.16 14.63 -9.13
CA LYS A 21 2.02 14.35 -10.30
C LYS A 21 2.61 15.62 -10.92
N HIS A 22 1.80 16.67 -11.06
CA HIS A 22 2.22 17.94 -11.67
C HIS A 22 3.19 18.77 -10.81
N HIS A 23 3.43 18.38 -9.58
CA HIS A 23 4.43 18.98 -8.68
C HIS A 23 5.69 18.12 -8.53
N SER A 24 5.88 17.15 -9.42
CA SER A 24 7.02 16.24 -9.43
C SER A 24 7.90 16.49 -10.66
N GLN A 25 9.22 16.53 -10.45
CA GLN A 25 10.19 16.75 -11.53
C GLN A 25 10.17 15.66 -12.61
N GLN A 26 9.81 14.41 -12.26
CA GLN A 26 9.66 13.32 -13.23
C GLN A 26 8.63 13.63 -14.32
N TYR A 27 7.69 14.51 -14.01
CA TYR A 27 6.59 14.88 -14.91
C TYR A 27 6.71 16.34 -15.40
N GLY A 28 7.91 16.91 -15.33
CA GLY A 28 8.22 18.22 -15.89
C GLY A 28 8.01 19.42 -14.96
N TYR A 29 7.79 19.18 -13.65
CA TYR A 29 7.74 20.30 -12.72
C TYR A 29 9.10 21.00 -12.61
N PHE A 30 9.11 22.32 -12.66
CA PHE A 30 10.32 23.12 -12.77
C PHE A 30 11.10 23.26 -11.44
N MET A 31 10.42 23.10 -10.30
CA MET A 31 11.07 23.18 -8.98
C MET A 31 11.65 21.82 -8.55
N PRO A 32 12.73 21.81 -7.75
CA PRO A 32 13.40 20.58 -7.30
C PRO A 32 12.64 19.90 -6.13
N THR A 33 11.41 19.51 -6.36
CA THR A 33 10.57 18.85 -5.35
C THR A 33 10.90 17.37 -5.14
N THR A 34 11.41 16.68 -6.17
CA THR A 34 11.71 15.24 -6.13
C THR A 34 13.13 14.90 -6.60
N PRO A 35 14.20 15.55 -6.08
CA PRO A 35 15.56 15.40 -6.60
C PRO A 35 16.14 13.99 -6.40
N ARG A 36 15.75 13.30 -5.32
CA ARG A 36 16.19 11.92 -5.05
C ARG A 36 15.58 10.92 -6.04
N GLN A 37 14.33 11.15 -6.46
CA GLN A 37 13.66 10.32 -7.46
C GLN A 37 14.31 10.52 -8.84
N ILE A 38 14.55 11.77 -9.25
CA ILE A 38 15.30 12.09 -10.49
C ILE A 38 16.67 11.39 -10.51
N LYS A 39 17.40 11.44 -9.39
CA LYS A 39 18.70 10.75 -9.29
C LYS A 39 18.57 9.24 -9.49
N ARG A 40 17.54 8.61 -8.93
CA ARG A 40 17.29 7.17 -9.09
C ARG A 40 16.88 6.82 -10.51
N GLU A 41 16.03 7.63 -11.13
CA GLU A 41 15.59 7.47 -12.51
C GLU A 41 16.78 7.52 -13.47
N ARG A 42 17.63 8.55 -13.37
CA ARG A 42 18.86 8.68 -14.19
C ARG A 42 19.83 7.50 -14.04
N ARG A 43 19.78 6.80 -12.93
CA ARG A 43 20.59 5.61 -12.64
C ARG A 43 19.91 4.31 -13.06
N GLY A 44 18.72 4.35 -13.63
CA GLY A 44 17.93 3.18 -14.02
C GLY A 44 17.29 2.40 -12.86
N PHE A 45 17.24 2.99 -11.65
CA PHE A 45 16.64 2.34 -10.47
C PHE A 45 15.21 2.81 -10.20
N LEU A 46 14.64 3.64 -11.05
CA LEU A 46 13.27 4.09 -10.98
C LEU A 46 12.71 4.24 -12.39
N VAL A 47 11.53 3.70 -12.59
CA VAL A 47 10.77 3.82 -13.85
C VAL A 47 9.48 4.58 -13.52
N PRO A 48 9.33 5.84 -13.99
CA PRO A 48 8.09 6.59 -13.81
C PRO A 48 7.03 6.12 -14.81
N PHE A 49 5.77 6.06 -14.36
CA PHE A 49 4.62 5.81 -15.22
C PHE A 49 3.91 7.14 -15.49
N SER A 50 3.85 7.55 -16.74
CA SER A 50 3.31 8.85 -17.16
C SER A 50 1.78 8.86 -17.29
N ASP A 51 1.19 7.72 -17.64
CA ASP A 51 -0.24 7.58 -17.90
C ASP A 51 -0.92 6.81 -16.77
N VAL A 52 -0.95 7.44 -15.59
CA VAL A 52 -1.63 6.92 -14.40
C VAL A 52 -2.53 7.98 -13.82
N VAL A 53 -3.77 7.61 -13.54
CA VAL A 53 -4.80 8.47 -12.96
C VAL A 53 -5.37 7.78 -11.71
N ALA A 54 -5.46 8.51 -10.60
CA ALA A 54 -6.14 8.01 -9.42
C ALA A 54 -7.66 7.87 -9.69
N PRO A 55 -8.30 6.77 -9.29
CA PRO A 55 -9.73 6.56 -9.56
C PRO A 55 -10.64 7.51 -8.77
N TRP A 56 -10.17 8.03 -7.62
CA TRP A 56 -10.89 8.93 -6.72
C TRP A 56 -9.93 9.89 -6.02
N ASN A 57 -10.51 10.89 -5.33
CA ASN A 57 -9.78 11.87 -4.52
C ASN A 57 -9.84 11.59 -3.01
N LEU A 58 -10.43 10.46 -2.59
CA LEU A 58 -10.53 10.04 -1.19
C LEU A 58 -9.87 8.67 -1.03
N THR A 59 -9.03 8.53 -0.02
CA THR A 59 -8.16 7.37 0.20
C THR A 59 -8.93 6.05 0.25
N SER A 60 -10.04 5.98 0.99
CA SER A 60 -10.83 4.76 1.09
C SER A 60 -11.45 4.33 -0.25
N PHE A 61 -11.90 5.28 -1.08
CA PHE A 61 -12.41 4.98 -2.41
C PHE A 61 -11.29 4.59 -3.39
N VAL A 62 -10.11 5.22 -3.28
CA VAL A 62 -8.94 4.80 -4.05
C VAL A 62 -8.58 3.35 -3.69
N PHE A 63 -8.55 3.01 -2.40
CA PHE A 63 -8.19 1.67 -1.95
C PHE A 63 -9.19 0.61 -2.42
N LYS A 64 -10.49 0.86 -2.39
CA LYS A 64 -11.50 -0.06 -2.94
C LYS A 64 -11.22 -0.43 -4.39
N ASN A 65 -10.79 0.55 -5.19
CA ASN A 65 -10.48 0.34 -6.60
C ASN A 65 -9.07 -0.24 -6.83
N VAL A 66 -8.08 0.15 -6.04
CA VAL A 66 -6.68 -0.27 -6.22
C VAL A 66 -6.43 -1.66 -5.62
N PHE A 67 -7.08 -1.98 -4.51
CA PHE A 67 -6.93 -3.29 -3.86
C PHE A 67 -7.76 -4.38 -4.52
N SER A 68 -8.91 -4.03 -5.11
CA SER A 68 -9.75 -4.99 -5.81
C SER A 68 -9.16 -5.39 -7.16
N MET A 69 -9.35 -6.64 -7.52
CA MET A 69 -9.08 -7.15 -8.87
C MET A 69 -10.18 -6.80 -9.88
N HIS A 70 -11.19 -6.04 -9.46
CA HIS A 70 -12.22 -5.50 -10.35
C HIS A 70 -11.60 -4.52 -11.36
N VAL A 71 -11.88 -4.71 -12.62
CA VAL A 71 -11.44 -3.82 -13.70
C VAL A 71 -12.60 -2.96 -14.15
N VAL A 72 -12.37 -1.66 -14.36
CA VAL A 72 -13.37 -0.73 -14.85
C VAL A 72 -14.01 -1.26 -16.13
N GLY A 73 -15.36 -1.30 -16.16
CA GLY A 73 -16.13 -1.85 -17.27
C GLY A 73 -16.53 -3.33 -17.12
N GLN A 74 -16.01 -4.05 -16.14
CA GLN A 74 -16.53 -5.36 -15.77
C GLN A 74 -17.86 -5.26 -15.02
N LYS A 75 -18.65 -6.33 -15.07
CA LYS A 75 -19.91 -6.43 -14.32
C LYS A 75 -19.62 -6.62 -12.84
N GLY A 76 -20.41 -5.97 -11.97
CA GLY A 76 -20.30 -6.07 -10.51
C GLY A 76 -19.53 -4.91 -9.91
N ASP A 77 -19.31 -5.01 -8.61
CA ASP A 77 -18.63 -4.00 -7.78
C ASP A 77 -17.26 -4.50 -7.31
N TRP A 78 -16.46 -3.60 -6.74
CA TRP A 78 -15.14 -3.93 -6.21
C TRP A 78 -15.15 -5.10 -5.21
N CYS A 79 -16.22 -5.26 -4.43
CA CYS A 79 -16.37 -6.32 -3.41
C CYS A 79 -16.78 -7.69 -3.98
N ASP A 80 -17.16 -7.75 -5.25
CA ASP A 80 -17.45 -9.02 -5.94
C ASP A 80 -16.17 -9.73 -6.43
N TYR A 81 -15.02 -9.09 -6.27
CA TYR A 81 -13.73 -9.57 -6.74
C TYR A 81 -12.73 -9.70 -5.58
N PRO A 82 -11.77 -10.63 -5.67
CA PRO A 82 -10.75 -10.76 -4.63
C PRO A 82 -9.89 -9.49 -4.54
N LEU A 83 -9.37 -9.24 -3.35
CA LEU A 83 -8.37 -8.18 -3.13
C LEU A 83 -6.96 -8.74 -3.39
N PHE A 84 -6.05 -7.92 -3.95
CA PHE A 84 -4.73 -8.40 -4.32
C PHE A 84 -3.89 -8.96 -3.13
N PRO A 85 -3.99 -8.43 -1.88
CA PRO A 85 -3.22 -9.00 -0.77
C PRO A 85 -3.60 -10.46 -0.49
N GLU A 86 -4.89 -10.81 -0.58
CA GLU A 86 -5.35 -12.19 -0.45
C GLU A 86 -4.74 -13.10 -1.51
N LEU A 87 -4.60 -12.63 -2.74
CA LEU A 87 -3.97 -13.41 -3.81
C LEU A 87 -2.49 -13.67 -3.52
N PHE A 88 -1.78 -12.67 -2.98
CA PHE A 88 -0.40 -12.85 -2.53
C PHE A 88 -0.31 -13.88 -1.40
N ARG A 89 -1.19 -13.82 -0.42
CA ARG A 89 -1.23 -14.83 0.66
C ARG A 89 -1.51 -16.23 0.13
N LYS A 90 -2.48 -16.40 -0.78
CA LYS A 90 -2.77 -17.67 -1.45
C LYS A 90 -1.60 -18.19 -2.30
N SER A 91 -0.73 -17.30 -2.73
CA SER A 91 0.51 -17.62 -3.47
C SER A 91 1.70 -17.90 -2.55
N GLY A 92 1.51 -17.92 -1.23
CA GLY A 92 2.55 -18.23 -0.25
C GLY A 92 3.31 -17.03 0.31
N TYR A 93 2.95 -15.81 -0.06
CA TYR A 93 3.54 -14.61 0.53
C TYR A 93 2.97 -14.34 1.93
N LYS A 94 3.82 -13.84 2.82
CA LYS A 94 3.39 -13.15 4.02
C LYS A 94 3.11 -11.69 3.68
N VAL A 95 1.94 -11.19 4.09
CA VAL A 95 1.51 -9.84 3.77
C VAL A 95 1.50 -8.98 5.02
N GLN A 96 2.31 -7.92 5.02
CA GLN A 96 2.41 -6.93 6.08
C GLN A 96 1.80 -5.62 5.60
N PHE A 97 0.93 -5.01 6.41
CA PHE A 97 0.34 -3.70 6.13
C PHE A 97 0.63 -2.73 7.27
N LEU A 98 1.58 -1.84 7.05
CA LEU A 98 2.02 -0.81 7.97
C LEU A 98 1.45 0.54 7.52
N THR A 99 0.64 1.16 8.36
CA THR A 99 -0.11 2.36 7.98
C THR A 99 -0.03 3.45 9.04
N ASN A 100 0.03 4.70 8.60
CA ASN A 100 -0.08 5.88 9.46
C ASN A 100 -1.47 6.53 9.43
N GLN A 101 -2.47 5.88 8.83
CA GLN A 101 -3.80 6.50 8.73
C GLN A 101 -4.89 5.70 9.42
N PHE A 102 -5.05 4.42 9.10
CA PHE A 102 -6.22 3.64 9.48
C PHE A 102 -5.82 2.47 10.35
N LEU A 103 -6.03 2.56 11.66
CA LEU A 103 -5.90 1.42 12.57
C LEU A 103 -7.25 0.86 12.97
N MET A 104 -7.30 -0.45 13.23
CA MET A 104 -8.53 -1.17 13.56
C MET A 104 -9.23 -0.63 14.81
N GLU A 105 -8.48 -0.19 15.80
CA GLU A 105 -8.99 0.27 17.09
C GLU A 105 -8.91 1.79 17.29
N ALA A 106 -8.53 2.53 16.24
CA ALA A 106 -8.42 3.97 16.35
C ALA A 106 -9.81 4.59 16.56
N LYS A 107 -10.04 5.12 17.75
CA LYS A 107 -11.24 5.90 18.09
C LYS A 107 -11.29 7.27 17.39
N ALA A 108 -10.22 7.66 16.71
CA ALA A 108 -10.18 8.88 15.92
C ALA A 108 -11.15 8.74 14.75
N ALA A 109 -12.07 9.69 14.63
CA ALA A 109 -12.96 9.83 13.50
C ALA A 109 -12.10 10.03 12.24
N VAL A 110 -11.78 8.95 11.57
CA VAL A 110 -11.23 9.04 10.24
C VAL A 110 -12.38 9.47 9.35
N TYR A 111 -12.21 10.58 8.67
CA TYR A 111 -13.16 11.07 7.67
C TYR A 111 -13.24 10.06 6.53
N ASP A 112 -14.10 9.07 6.71
CA ASP A 112 -14.46 8.14 5.67
C ASP A 112 -15.97 8.23 5.46
N PHE A 113 -16.38 8.95 4.43
CA PHE A 113 -17.78 9.08 4.02
C PHE A 113 -18.43 7.74 3.64
N SER A 114 -17.66 6.67 3.57
CA SER A 114 -18.14 5.32 3.27
C SER A 114 -18.48 4.48 4.50
N GLY A 115 -18.48 5.06 5.71
CA GLY A 115 -18.85 4.35 6.93
C GLY A 115 -17.73 3.58 7.61
N GLY A 116 -16.48 3.96 7.36
CA GLY A 116 -15.28 3.37 7.94
C GLY A 116 -14.34 2.77 6.89
N PHE A 117 -13.06 2.69 7.23
CA PHE A 117 -12.07 2.11 6.32
C PHE A 117 -12.29 0.60 6.20
N PHE A 118 -12.68 0.14 5.01
CA PHE A 118 -13.15 -1.23 4.78
C PHE A 118 -12.13 -2.31 5.18
N LEU A 119 -10.82 -2.03 5.04
CA LEU A 119 -9.74 -2.94 5.47
C LEU A 119 -9.61 -3.06 7.01
N ASN A 120 -10.33 -2.25 7.78
CA ASN A 120 -10.45 -2.40 9.22
C ASN A 120 -11.57 -3.36 9.62
N ASN A 121 -12.42 -3.81 8.70
CA ASN A 121 -13.34 -4.90 8.97
C ASN A 121 -12.55 -6.13 9.44
N PRO A 122 -12.87 -6.73 10.62
CA PRO A 122 -12.05 -7.81 11.20
C PRO A 122 -11.92 -9.04 10.30
N ALA A 123 -12.97 -9.42 9.58
CA ALA A 123 -12.93 -10.54 8.65
C ALA A 123 -12.00 -10.25 7.47
N LEU A 124 -12.20 -9.12 6.78
CA LEU A 124 -11.35 -8.71 5.66
C LEU A 124 -9.89 -8.54 6.11
N ASN A 125 -9.65 -7.90 7.25
CA ASN A 125 -8.30 -7.71 7.76
C ASN A 125 -7.58 -9.05 7.97
N LYS A 126 -8.25 -10.03 8.56
CA LYS A 126 -7.70 -11.37 8.80
C LYS A 126 -7.41 -12.12 7.49
N GLU A 127 -8.21 -11.91 6.47
CA GLU A 127 -8.02 -12.53 5.16
C GLU A 127 -6.90 -11.88 4.35
N GLN A 128 -6.70 -10.57 4.52
CA GLN A 128 -5.76 -9.79 3.71
C GLN A 128 -4.34 -9.74 4.28
N PHE A 129 -4.20 -9.67 5.61
CA PHE A 129 -2.92 -9.35 6.24
C PHE A 129 -2.51 -10.37 7.30
N ASP A 130 -1.22 -10.70 7.31
CA ASP A 130 -0.60 -11.52 8.36
C ASP A 130 -0.13 -10.65 9.53
N LEU A 131 0.22 -9.38 9.26
CA LEU A 131 0.75 -8.45 10.26
C LEU A 131 0.32 -7.02 9.93
N ARG A 132 -0.04 -6.27 10.98
CA ARG A 132 -0.24 -4.82 10.93
C ARG A 132 0.46 -4.14 12.11
N ASN A 133 0.79 -2.85 11.97
CA ASN A 133 1.22 -2.03 13.10
C ASN A 133 0.03 -1.70 14.02
N GLU A 134 0.35 -1.40 15.28
CA GLU A 134 -0.62 -1.19 16.35
C GLU A 134 -0.77 0.29 16.74
N LYS A 135 0.11 1.15 16.20
CA LYS A 135 0.16 2.58 16.54
C LYS A 135 0.21 3.43 15.28
N LEU A 136 -0.41 4.61 15.36
CA LEU A 136 -0.18 5.69 14.40
C LEU A 136 1.00 6.55 14.89
N HIS A 137 1.78 7.03 13.97
CA HIS A 137 2.94 7.88 14.23
C HIS A 137 2.73 9.28 13.66
N LEU A 138 3.48 10.24 14.19
CA LEU A 138 3.46 11.62 13.67
C LEU A 138 4.22 11.70 12.33
N PHE A 139 5.24 10.87 12.15
CA PHE A 139 6.08 10.86 10.97
C PHE A 139 6.12 9.48 10.31
N ASP A 140 6.20 9.45 9.00
CA ASP A 140 6.19 8.19 8.24
C ASP A 140 7.46 7.35 8.40
N GLU A 141 8.60 7.96 8.75
CA GLU A 141 9.81 7.23 9.08
C GLU A 141 9.68 6.31 10.29
N ASP A 142 8.75 6.57 11.19
CA ASP A 142 8.49 5.71 12.35
C ASP A 142 7.86 4.36 11.93
N LEU A 143 7.22 4.28 10.75
CA LEU A 143 6.78 3.00 10.18
C LEU A 143 7.97 2.09 9.81
N LEU A 144 9.11 2.68 9.46
CA LEU A 144 10.33 1.91 9.23
C LEU A 144 10.89 1.36 10.54
N ALA A 145 10.76 2.13 11.63
CA ALA A 145 11.14 1.65 12.97
C ALA A 145 10.24 0.49 13.41
N ASP A 146 8.94 0.57 13.20
CA ASP A 146 8.02 -0.55 13.43
C ASP A 146 8.42 -1.80 12.63
N TYR A 147 8.73 -1.62 11.34
CA TYR A 147 9.20 -2.71 10.49
C TYR A 147 10.48 -3.36 11.04
N ASP A 148 11.47 -2.56 11.38
CA ASP A 148 12.74 -3.03 11.94
C ASP A 148 12.53 -3.78 13.25
N ASP A 149 11.62 -3.31 14.10
CA ASP A 149 11.28 -3.98 15.35
C ASP A 149 10.56 -5.31 15.12
N PHE A 150 9.66 -5.39 14.15
CA PHE A 150 9.04 -6.66 13.76
C PHE A 150 10.04 -7.67 13.21
N VAL A 151 11.04 -7.21 12.46
CA VAL A 151 12.15 -8.06 12.00
C VAL A 151 12.99 -8.55 13.20
N LYS A 152 13.39 -7.66 14.12
CA LYS A 152 14.15 -8.03 15.34
C LYS A 152 13.39 -9.01 16.22
N GLN A 153 12.07 -8.87 16.31
CA GLN A 153 11.19 -9.78 17.07
C GLN A 153 10.93 -11.12 16.35
N GLY A 154 11.43 -11.30 15.13
CA GLY A 154 11.18 -12.50 14.33
C GLY A 154 9.75 -12.60 13.78
N ARG A 155 8.98 -11.52 13.83
CA ARG A 155 7.61 -11.47 13.27
C ARG A 155 7.61 -11.31 11.75
N ILE A 156 8.69 -10.78 11.17
CA ILE A 156 8.96 -10.70 9.74
C ILE A 156 10.28 -11.43 9.44
N ASP A 157 10.22 -12.45 8.60
CA ASP A 157 11.40 -13.10 8.06
C ASP A 157 11.78 -12.43 6.72
N CYS A 158 12.89 -11.69 6.73
CA CYS A 158 13.40 -10.98 5.55
C CYS A 158 13.83 -11.89 4.39
N LYS A 159 13.94 -13.20 4.63
CA LYS A 159 14.24 -14.15 3.54
C LYS A 159 13.04 -14.36 2.62
N GLY A 160 11.85 -13.93 3.03
CA GLY A 160 10.65 -13.94 2.23
C GLY A 160 10.01 -15.32 2.07
N PRO A 161 9.00 -15.44 1.18
CA PRO A 161 8.43 -14.35 0.36
C PRO A 161 7.52 -13.40 1.16
N ASN A 162 7.73 -12.09 0.99
CA ASN A 162 6.94 -11.06 1.66
C ASN A 162 6.35 -10.05 0.67
N LEU A 163 5.12 -9.60 0.93
CA LEU A 163 4.56 -8.37 0.41
C LEU A 163 4.44 -7.39 1.58
N ILE A 164 5.24 -6.33 1.56
CA ILE A 164 5.27 -5.32 2.61
C ILE A 164 4.63 -4.05 2.04
N ILE A 165 3.52 -3.62 2.63
CA ILE A 165 2.78 -2.44 2.21
C ILE A 165 2.97 -1.35 3.25
N PHE A 166 3.58 -0.23 2.86
CA PHE A 166 3.65 0.99 3.65
C PHE A 166 2.60 1.98 3.13
N HIS A 167 1.69 2.40 3.98
CA HIS A 167 0.72 3.43 3.68
C HIS A 167 1.02 4.67 4.52
N LEU A 168 1.47 5.71 3.84
CA LEU A 168 1.99 6.93 4.43
C LEU A 168 0.88 7.93 4.72
N ILE A 169 1.17 8.91 5.58
CA ILE A 169 0.27 10.03 5.84
C ILE A 169 0.63 11.26 5.00
N GLY A 170 1.89 11.37 4.54
CA GLY A 170 2.40 12.46 3.70
C GLY A 170 3.12 13.57 4.45
#